data_2ee183065310b8a0a7337b5b384222e2
#
_entry.id   2ee183065310b8a0a7337b5b384222e2
#
_cell.length_a   1.000
_cell.length_b   1.000
_cell.length_c   1.000
_cell.angle_alpha   90.00
_cell.angle_beta   90.00
_cell.angle_gamma   90.00
#
_symmetry.space_group_name_H-M   'P 1'
#
loop_
_entity.id
_entity.type
_entity.pdbx_description
1 polymer ?
#
loop_
_entity_poly.entity_id
_entity_poly.type
_entity_poly.pdbx_seq_one_letter_code
_entity_poly.pdbx_strand_id
1 'polypeptide(L)'
;MSISATADTLTERTLQAVEGLGEAGSRRCVIARVAEFLQQFGISAFGMTRQTRLPGAEPDILLDAWPEGWSAHYHDAGLFRHDPVVRHALHARDVFAWDEVPGGYQSDPRAAVIPHDAAEFDMREGLCVPLPSALGVGSLWLGGEKLERVPGLRQAVRLLAYHVSQALETLPPVPASGANALTVRETDVLAWIASGKTTRDVAAILGISEHTVGEHLKNIRRKLGTSNNTHSTVRALQLGLLRL
;
A
#
# COMPACT_ATOMS: atom_id res chain seq x y z
N MET A 1 -3.99 -22.75 -32.79
CA MET A 1 -4.41 -21.37 -33.08
C MET A 1 -5.04 -20.62 -31.89
N SER A 2 -5.24 -21.26 -30.71
CA SER A 2 -6.02 -20.64 -29.60
C SER A 2 -5.19 -19.81 -28.60
N ILE A 3 -3.92 -20.09 -28.39
CA ILE A 3 -3.08 -19.44 -27.34
C ILE A 3 -2.69 -18.01 -27.71
N SER A 4 -2.42 -17.74 -28.99
CA SER A 4 -2.03 -16.38 -29.47
C SER A 4 -3.20 -15.39 -29.36
N ALA A 5 -4.39 -15.78 -29.74
CA ALA A 5 -5.57 -14.90 -29.70
C ALA A 5 -5.97 -14.51 -28.25
N THR A 6 -5.76 -15.41 -27.27
CA THR A 6 -6.06 -15.14 -25.87
C THR A 6 -5.01 -14.20 -25.24
N ALA A 7 -3.75 -14.33 -25.63
CA ALA A 7 -2.67 -13.45 -25.17
C ALA A 7 -2.81 -12.04 -25.74
N ASP A 8 -3.17 -11.88 -27.00
CA ASP A 8 -3.42 -10.59 -27.63
C ASP A 8 -4.58 -9.86 -26.92
N THR A 9 -5.67 -10.57 -26.62
CA THR A 9 -6.81 -10.02 -25.88
C THR A 9 -6.46 -9.60 -24.45
N LEU A 10 -5.62 -10.37 -23.72
CA LEU A 10 -5.19 -10.00 -22.37
C LEU A 10 -4.32 -8.75 -22.41
N THR A 11 -3.42 -8.65 -23.37
CA THR A 11 -2.52 -7.49 -23.54
C THR A 11 -3.34 -6.22 -23.81
N GLU A 12 -4.29 -6.27 -24.75
CA GLU A 12 -5.16 -5.13 -25.05
C GLU A 12 -5.98 -4.68 -23.84
N ARG A 13 -6.59 -5.61 -23.10
CA ARG A 13 -7.35 -5.31 -21.89
C ARG A 13 -6.47 -4.73 -20.78
N THR A 14 -5.24 -5.23 -20.66
CA THR A 14 -4.28 -4.69 -19.67
C THR A 14 -3.91 -3.25 -20.00
N LEU A 15 -3.62 -2.95 -21.27
CA LEU A 15 -3.30 -1.59 -21.71
C LEU A 15 -4.49 -0.65 -21.50
N GLN A 16 -5.70 -1.06 -21.86
CA GLN A 16 -6.91 -0.28 -21.64
C GLN A 16 -7.15 0.02 -20.14
N ALA A 17 -6.94 -0.98 -19.27
CA ALA A 17 -7.04 -0.78 -17.82
C ALA A 17 -6.01 0.24 -17.33
N VAL A 18 -4.78 0.15 -17.80
CA VAL A 18 -3.68 1.07 -17.45
C VAL A 18 -3.95 2.49 -17.91
N GLU A 19 -4.40 2.68 -19.14
CA GLU A 19 -4.81 3.99 -19.68
C GLU A 19 -5.91 4.61 -18.82
N GLY A 20 -6.93 3.83 -18.50
CA GLY A 20 -8.01 4.27 -17.63
C GLY A 20 -7.57 4.67 -16.22
N LEU A 21 -6.52 4.04 -15.67
CA LEU A 21 -5.96 4.43 -14.36
C LEU A 21 -5.29 5.81 -14.42
N GLY A 22 -4.66 6.17 -15.53
CA GLY A 22 -4.06 7.50 -15.73
C GLY A 22 -5.07 8.64 -15.70
N GLU A 23 -6.33 8.35 -16.02
CA GLU A 23 -7.44 9.32 -16.02
C GLU A 23 -8.25 9.34 -14.72
N ALA A 24 -7.92 8.47 -13.75
CA ALA A 24 -8.69 8.31 -12.54
C ALA A 24 -8.56 9.51 -11.59
N GLY A 25 -9.58 10.35 -11.50
CA GLY A 25 -9.62 11.54 -10.65
C GLY A 25 -9.89 11.25 -9.15
N SER A 26 -10.12 10.01 -8.75
CA SER A 26 -10.39 9.64 -7.37
C SER A 26 -10.04 8.18 -7.08
N ARG A 27 -9.81 7.85 -5.79
CA ARG A 27 -9.60 6.46 -5.35
C ARG A 27 -10.75 5.54 -5.70
N ARG A 28 -11.98 6.04 -5.66
CA ARG A 28 -13.16 5.29 -6.07
C ARG A 28 -13.10 4.91 -7.55
N CYS A 29 -12.64 5.82 -8.41
CA CYS A 29 -12.41 5.53 -9.82
C CYS A 29 -11.31 4.48 -10.02
N VAL A 30 -10.20 4.58 -9.27
CA VAL A 30 -9.13 3.57 -9.29
C VAL A 30 -9.70 2.19 -8.91
N ILE A 31 -10.45 2.09 -7.79
CA ILE A 31 -11.08 0.84 -7.35
C ILE A 31 -11.98 0.26 -8.43
N ALA A 32 -12.86 1.07 -9.02
CA ALA A 32 -13.81 0.61 -10.04
C ALA A 32 -13.08 0.05 -11.28
N ARG A 33 -12.06 0.71 -11.77
CA ARG A 33 -11.28 0.26 -12.94
C ARG A 33 -10.47 -1.01 -12.65
N VAL A 34 -9.86 -1.09 -11.47
CA VAL A 34 -9.15 -2.29 -11.04
C VAL A 34 -10.11 -3.47 -10.90
N ALA A 35 -11.28 -3.27 -10.29
CA ALA A 35 -12.30 -4.30 -10.15
C ALA A 35 -12.80 -4.81 -11.51
N GLU A 36 -13.10 -3.91 -12.46
CA GLU A 36 -13.52 -4.25 -13.81
C GLU A 36 -12.50 -5.14 -14.54
N PHE A 37 -11.21 -4.86 -14.37
CA PHE A 37 -10.16 -5.69 -14.95
C PHE A 37 -10.03 -7.04 -14.22
N LEU A 38 -10.03 -7.06 -12.89
CA LEU A 38 -9.71 -8.23 -12.08
C LEU A 38 -10.82 -9.27 -12.03
N GLN A 39 -12.10 -8.85 -12.06
CA GLN A 39 -13.25 -9.75 -11.99
C GLN A 39 -13.30 -10.80 -13.12
N GLN A 40 -12.69 -10.49 -14.27
CA GLN A 40 -12.60 -11.40 -15.42
C GLN A 40 -11.75 -12.65 -15.12
N PHE A 41 -10.96 -12.62 -14.05
CA PHE A 41 -10.05 -13.69 -13.64
C PHE A 41 -10.46 -14.32 -12.30
N GLY A 42 -11.71 -14.09 -11.87
CA GLY A 42 -12.22 -14.60 -10.60
C GLY A 42 -11.65 -13.89 -9.37
N ILE A 43 -11.02 -12.71 -9.56
CA ILE A 43 -10.50 -11.89 -8.47
C ILE A 43 -11.58 -10.88 -8.09
N SER A 44 -12.17 -11.06 -6.92
CA SER A 44 -13.29 -10.24 -6.41
C SER A 44 -12.88 -9.29 -5.29
N ALA A 45 -11.72 -9.53 -4.67
CA ALA A 45 -11.22 -8.82 -3.51
C ALA A 45 -9.80 -8.35 -3.76
N PHE A 46 -9.48 -7.11 -3.39
CA PHE A 46 -8.12 -6.60 -3.53
C PHE A 46 -7.86 -5.42 -2.60
N GLY A 47 -6.59 -5.21 -2.32
CA GLY A 47 -6.13 -4.07 -1.55
C GLY A 47 -4.68 -3.74 -1.89
N MET A 48 -4.29 -2.50 -1.65
CA MET A 48 -2.90 -2.09 -1.76
C MET A 48 -2.41 -1.55 -0.43
N THR A 49 -1.28 -2.08 0.03
CA THR A 49 -0.63 -1.61 1.24
C THR A 49 0.81 -1.19 0.94
N ARG A 50 1.36 -0.38 1.81
CA ARG A 50 2.79 -0.09 1.87
C ARG A 50 3.32 -0.48 3.23
N GLN A 51 4.29 -1.39 3.25
CA GLN A 51 4.94 -1.86 4.45
C GLN A 51 6.35 -1.33 4.55
N THR A 52 6.72 -0.84 5.72
CA THR A 52 8.10 -0.51 6.03
C THR A 52 8.82 -1.77 6.55
N ARG A 53 10.14 -1.82 6.37
CA ARG A 53 10.95 -2.92 6.93
C ARG A 53 11.24 -2.77 8.43
N LEU A 54 10.63 -1.79 9.08
CA LEU A 54 10.81 -1.57 10.51
C LEU A 54 9.99 -2.58 11.32
N PRO A 55 10.60 -3.26 12.30
CA PRO A 55 9.88 -4.20 13.15
C PRO A 55 8.72 -3.53 13.89
N GLY A 56 7.54 -4.15 13.85
CA GLY A 56 6.35 -3.68 14.56
C GLY A 56 5.60 -2.51 13.92
N ALA A 57 6.06 -2.01 12.76
CA ALA A 57 5.31 -0.99 12.03
C ALA A 57 4.05 -1.58 11.39
N GLU A 58 2.95 -0.88 11.51
CA GLU A 58 1.70 -1.23 10.83
C GLU A 58 1.79 -0.84 9.35
N PRO A 59 1.18 -1.62 8.45
CA PRO A 59 1.12 -1.28 7.03
C PRO A 59 0.22 -0.06 6.81
N ASP A 60 0.65 0.84 5.92
CA ASP A 60 -0.24 1.89 5.42
C ASP A 60 -1.19 1.29 4.38
N ILE A 61 -2.49 1.43 4.59
CA ILE A 61 -3.50 1.02 3.63
C ILE A 61 -3.66 2.14 2.59
N LEU A 62 -3.25 1.86 1.35
CA LEU A 62 -3.33 2.80 0.23
C LEU A 62 -4.65 2.66 -0.53
N LEU A 63 -5.18 1.45 -0.59
CA LEU A 63 -6.41 1.10 -1.28
C LEU A 63 -7.05 -0.09 -0.57
N ASP A 64 -8.35 0.02 -0.29
CA ASP A 64 -9.15 -1.01 0.37
C ASP A 64 -10.39 -1.30 -0.48
N ALA A 65 -10.41 -2.49 -1.08
CA ALA A 65 -11.52 -3.06 -1.81
C ALA A 65 -11.71 -4.53 -1.42
N TRP A 66 -11.51 -4.82 -0.14
CA TRP A 66 -11.79 -6.11 0.46
C TRP A 66 -13.29 -6.29 0.73
N PRO A 67 -13.76 -7.52 0.92
CA PRO A 67 -15.11 -7.79 1.39
C PRO A 67 -15.40 -7.05 2.71
N GLU A 68 -16.66 -6.65 2.88
CA GLU A 68 -17.11 -5.96 4.09
C GLU A 68 -16.79 -6.78 5.35
N GLY A 69 -16.19 -6.13 6.33
CA GLY A 69 -15.78 -6.76 7.59
C GLY A 69 -14.39 -7.40 7.59
N TRP A 70 -13.83 -7.80 6.43
CA TRP A 70 -12.52 -8.44 6.38
C TRP A 70 -11.39 -7.55 6.90
N SER A 71 -11.28 -6.30 6.41
CA SER A 71 -10.22 -5.39 6.84
C SER A 71 -10.23 -5.18 8.36
N ALA A 72 -11.40 -4.97 8.96
CA ALA A 72 -11.53 -4.79 10.41
C ALA A 72 -11.10 -6.06 11.15
N HIS A 73 -11.62 -7.24 10.76
CA HIS A 73 -11.26 -8.53 11.37
C HIS A 73 -9.75 -8.78 11.29
N TYR A 74 -9.15 -8.61 10.11
CA TYR A 74 -7.74 -8.89 9.84
C TYR A 74 -6.80 -7.95 10.63
N HIS A 75 -7.15 -6.67 10.74
CA HIS A 75 -6.35 -5.68 11.45
C HIS A 75 -6.56 -5.72 12.96
N ASP A 76 -7.81 -5.81 13.44
CA ASP A 76 -8.13 -5.82 14.87
C ASP A 76 -7.58 -7.08 15.57
N ALA A 77 -7.61 -8.22 14.89
CA ALA A 77 -6.98 -9.44 15.37
C ALA A 77 -5.45 -9.46 15.19
N GLY A 78 -4.86 -8.46 14.51
CA GLY A 78 -3.43 -8.35 14.26
C GLY A 78 -2.87 -9.46 13.36
N LEU A 79 -3.69 -10.10 12.53
CA LEU A 79 -3.33 -11.26 11.70
C LEU A 79 -2.21 -10.94 10.72
N PHE A 80 -2.15 -9.71 10.21
CA PHE A 80 -1.09 -9.27 9.30
C PHE A 80 0.34 -9.47 9.83
N ARG A 81 0.52 -9.50 11.15
CA ARG A 81 1.83 -9.73 11.79
C ARG A 81 2.29 -11.18 11.69
N HIS A 82 1.34 -12.10 11.51
CA HIS A 82 1.54 -13.54 11.49
C HIS A 82 1.36 -14.15 10.10
N ASP A 83 0.82 -13.36 9.16
CA ASP A 83 0.51 -13.81 7.81
C ASP A 83 1.80 -14.17 7.04
N PRO A 84 1.96 -15.44 6.62
CA PRO A 84 3.10 -15.89 5.86
C PRO A 84 3.20 -15.21 4.49
N VAL A 85 2.07 -14.85 3.87
CA VAL A 85 2.02 -14.16 2.58
C VAL A 85 2.61 -12.76 2.72
N VAL A 86 2.22 -12.03 3.77
CA VAL A 86 2.76 -10.69 4.09
C VAL A 86 4.25 -10.75 4.39
N ARG A 87 4.68 -11.71 5.21
CA ARG A 87 6.09 -11.90 5.54
C ARG A 87 6.95 -12.24 4.32
N HIS A 88 6.42 -13.08 3.42
CA HIS A 88 7.12 -13.42 2.18
C HIS A 88 7.20 -12.21 1.23
N ALA A 89 6.14 -11.42 1.11
CA ALA A 89 6.09 -10.23 0.25
C ALA A 89 7.21 -9.21 0.54
N LEU A 90 7.67 -9.10 1.78
CA LEU A 90 8.78 -8.20 2.14
C LEU A 90 10.11 -8.55 1.45
N HIS A 91 10.26 -9.79 0.99
CA HIS A 91 11.47 -10.32 0.37
C HIS A 91 11.29 -10.73 -1.08
N ALA A 92 10.04 -10.99 -1.50
CA ALA A 92 9.71 -11.37 -2.87
C ALA A 92 9.93 -10.19 -3.83
N ARG A 93 10.29 -10.52 -5.08
CA ARG A 93 10.49 -9.55 -6.15
C ARG A 93 9.52 -9.74 -7.31
N ASP A 94 8.93 -10.92 -7.39
CA ASP A 94 8.00 -11.32 -8.43
C ASP A 94 6.62 -11.62 -7.86
N VAL A 95 5.63 -11.62 -8.74
CA VAL A 95 4.26 -12.01 -8.41
C VAL A 95 4.25 -13.47 -7.98
N PHE A 96 3.61 -13.74 -6.86
CA PHE A 96 3.45 -15.11 -6.35
C PHE A 96 2.01 -15.37 -5.91
N ALA A 97 1.61 -16.62 -5.98
CA ALA A 97 0.32 -17.07 -5.43
C ALA A 97 0.45 -17.39 -3.93
N TRP A 98 -0.65 -17.31 -3.21
CA TRP A 98 -0.65 -17.57 -1.76
C TRP A 98 -0.19 -18.98 -1.42
N ASP A 99 -0.47 -19.95 -2.28
CA ASP A 99 -0.06 -21.36 -2.16
C ASP A 99 1.43 -21.59 -2.51
N GLU A 100 2.12 -20.60 -3.06
CA GLU A 100 3.56 -20.67 -3.41
C GLU A 100 4.47 -20.15 -2.28
N VAL A 101 3.91 -19.70 -1.16
CA VAL A 101 4.71 -19.22 -0.03
C VAL A 101 5.55 -20.35 0.56
N PRO A 102 6.88 -20.22 0.65
CA PRO A 102 7.74 -21.26 1.19
C PRO A 102 7.39 -21.66 2.63
N GLY A 103 7.45 -22.93 2.96
CA GLY A 103 7.06 -23.48 4.26
C GLY A 103 7.78 -22.86 5.47
N GLY A 104 8.96 -22.28 5.30
CA GLY A 104 9.68 -21.55 6.36
C GLY A 104 8.94 -20.32 6.89
N TYR A 105 7.98 -19.77 6.16
CA TYR A 105 7.13 -18.67 6.63
C TYR A 105 5.87 -19.15 7.39
N GLN A 106 5.52 -20.42 7.30
CA GLN A 106 4.29 -21.01 7.86
C GLN A 106 4.45 -21.51 9.31
N SER A 107 5.58 -21.26 9.96
CA SER A 107 5.91 -21.82 11.27
C SER A 107 5.18 -21.18 12.46
N ASP A 108 4.44 -20.09 12.26
CA ASP A 108 3.65 -19.45 13.30
C ASP A 108 2.26 -20.13 13.42
N PRO A 109 1.90 -20.75 14.56
CA PRO A 109 0.60 -21.39 14.72
C PRO A 109 -0.59 -20.43 14.51
N ARG A 110 -0.40 -19.13 14.74
CA ARG A 110 -1.44 -18.10 14.52
C ARG A 110 -1.70 -17.83 13.06
N ALA A 111 -0.77 -18.22 12.17
CA ALA A 111 -0.98 -18.13 10.74
C ALA A 111 -2.02 -19.15 10.23
N ALA A 112 -2.22 -20.26 10.95
CA ALA A 112 -3.07 -21.36 10.51
C ALA A 112 -4.57 -20.98 10.38
N VAL A 113 -5.03 -19.95 11.09
CA VAL A 113 -6.42 -19.50 11.01
C VAL A 113 -6.70 -18.65 9.78
N ILE A 114 -5.68 -17.96 9.23
CA ILE A 114 -5.84 -16.95 8.17
C ILE A 114 -6.51 -17.53 6.90
N PRO A 115 -6.11 -18.70 6.35
CA PRO A 115 -6.77 -19.28 5.20
C PRO A 115 -8.22 -19.67 5.46
N HIS A 116 -8.53 -20.09 6.69
CA HIS A 116 -9.88 -20.43 7.09
C HIS A 116 -10.76 -19.18 7.15
N ASP A 117 -10.29 -18.17 7.86
CA ASP A 117 -10.99 -16.88 7.99
C ASP A 117 -11.19 -16.22 6.61
N ALA A 118 -10.16 -16.22 5.76
CA ALA A 118 -10.27 -15.67 4.40
C ALA A 118 -11.31 -16.42 3.55
N ALA A 119 -11.44 -17.74 3.73
CA ALA A 119 -12.41 -18.54 3.02
C ALA A 119 -13.86 -18.21 3.39
N GLU A 120 -14.11 -17.68 4.61
CA GLU A 120 -15.44 -17.20 5.01
C GLU A 120 -15.85 -15.92 4.27
N PHE A 121 -14.88 -15.22 3.68
CA PHE A 121 -15.07 -14.03 2.85
C PHE A 121 -14.86 -14.30 1.35
N ASP A 122 -15.06 -15.54 0.89
CA ASP A 122 -14.89 -15.98 -0.50
C ASP A 122 -13.48 -15.74 -1.06
N MET A 123 -12.47 -15.81 -0.21
CA MET A 123 -11.05 -15.64 -0.59
C MET A 123 -10.27 -16.93 -0.30
N ARG A 124 -10.30 -17.89 -1.22
CA ARG A 124 -9.59 -19.19 -1.11
C ARG A 124 -8.27 -19.19 -1.86
N GLU A 125 -8.20 -18.45 -2.94
CA GLU A 125 -6.99 -18.30 -3.75
C GLU A 125 -6.63 -16.82 -3.89
N GLY A 126 -5.34 -16.54 -4.07
CA GLY A 126 -4.92 -15.17 -4.30
C GLY A 126 -3.51 -15.03 -4.87
N LEU A 127 -3.21 -13.81 -5.30
CA LEU A 127 -1.90 -13.39 -5.74
C LEU A 127 -1.43 -12.22 -4.89
N CYS A 128 -0.12 -12.15 -4.68
CA CYS A 128 0.55 -10.97 -4.16
C CYS A 128 1.46 -10.40 -5.25
N VAL A 129 1.39 -9.09 -5.44
CA VAL A 129 2.26 -8.35 -6.36
C VAL A 129 3.13 -7.41 -5.55
N PRO A 130 4.37 -7.80 -5.18
CA PRO A 130 5.30 -6.93 -4.48
C PRO A 130 5.77 -5.78 -5.38
N LEU A 131 5.84 -4.58 -4.82
CA LEU A 131 6.36 -3.37 -5.46
C LEU A 131 7.50 -2.80 -4.58
N PRO A 132 8.72 -3.31 -4.70
CA PRO A 132 9.84 -2.85 -3.89
C PRO A 132 10.14 -1.37 -4.13
N SER A 133 10.39 -0.62 -3.05
CA SER A 133 10.81 0.77 -3.10
C SER A 133 11.94 1.03 -2.10
N ALA A 134 12.55 2.20 -2.18
CA ALA A 134 13.60 2.62 -1.23
C ALA A 134 13.09 2.71 0.22
N LEU A 135 11.81 3.00 0.41
CA LEU A 135 11.20 3.21 1.73
C LEU A 135 10.52 1.96 2.31
N GLY A 136 10.45 0.88 1.52
CA GLY A 136 9.77 -0.35 1.96
C GLY A 136 9.26 -1.17 0.79
N VAL A 137 8.20 -1.92 1.01
CA VAL A 137 7.55 -2.71 -0.03
C VAL A 137 6.08 -2.31 -0.10
N GLY A 138 5.67 -1.76 -1.23
CA GLY A 138 4.27 -1.71 -1.63
C GLY A 138 3.84 -3.11 -2.05
N SER A 139 2.59 -3.45 -1.85
CA SER A 139 2.04 -4.72 -2.34
C SER A 139 0.60 -4.54 -2.76
N LEU A 140 0.27 -5.05 -3.96
CA LEU A 140 -1.11 -5.25 -4.37
C LEU A 140 -1.48 -6.69 -4.04
N TRP A 141 -2.50 -6.85 -3.23
CA TRP A 141 -3.05 -8.11 -2.76
C TRP A 141 -4.32 -8.39 -3.53
N LEU A 142 -4.46 -9.60 -4.04
CA LEU A 142 -5.57 -10.03 -4.89
C LEU A 142 -6.14 -11.33 -4.32
N GLY A 143 -7.46 -11.42 -4.17
CA GLY A 143 -8.13 -12.60 -3.63
C GLY A 143 -9.43 -12.90 -4.35
N GLY A 144 -9.85 -14.17 -4.30
CA GLY A 144 -11.11 -14.64 -4.83
C GLY A 144 -11.36 -16.10 -4.47
N GLU A 145 -12.56 -16.57 -4.75
CA GLU A 145 -12.94 -17.97 -4.49
C GLU A 145 -12.12 -18.95 -5.35
N LYS A 146 -11.94 -18.59 -6.64
CA LYS A 146 -11.17 -19.37 -7.60
C LYS A 146 -10.61 -18.47 -8.68
N LEU A 147 -9.29 -18.48 -8.84
CA LEU A 147 -8.61 -17.64 -9.80
C LEU A 147 -8.44 -18.34 -11.16
N GLU A 148 -8.74 -17.63 -12.23
CA GLU A 148 -8.46 -18.06 -13.60
C GLU A 148 -6.95 -17.94 -13.88
N ARG A 149 -6.26 -19.08 -13.97
CA ARG A 149 -4.80 -19.12 -14.22
C ARG A 149 -4.48 -19.03 -15.71
N VAL A 150 -4.70 -17.86 -16.32
CA VAL A 150 -4.40 -17.64 -17.74
C VAL A 150 -2.92 -17.29 -17.97
N PRO A 151 -2.32 -17.71 -19.10
CA PRO A 151 -0.98 -17.28 -19.46
C PRO A 151 -0.87 -15.75 -19.53
N GLY A 152 0.16 -15.19 -18.93
CA GLY A 152 0.39 -13.74 -18.91
C GLY A 152 -0.31 -12.98 -17.78
N LEU A 153 -1.20 -13.62 -16.98
CA LEU A 153 -1.91 -12.92 -15.90
C LEU A 153 -0.95 -12.28 -14.89
N ARG A 154 0.13 -12.96 -14.50
CA ARG A 154 1.11 -12.41 -13.55
C ARG A 154 1.77 -11.13 -14.06
N GLN A 155 2.09 -11.09 -15.37
CA GLN A 155 2.65 -9.90 -16.02
C GLN A 155 1.62 -8.77 -16.08
N ALA A 156 0.37 -9.10 -16.41
CA ALA A 156 -0.73 -8.16 -16.47
C ALA A 156 -1.01 -7.51 -15.10
N VAL A 157 -1.14 -8.30 -14.03
CA VAL A 157 -1.36 -7.75 -12.68
C VAL A 157 -0.16 -6.99 -12.13
N ARG A 158 1.07 -7.35 -12.55
CA ARG A 158 2.28 -6.59 -12.19
C ARG A 158 2.28 -5.20 -12.83
N LEU A 159 1.94 -5.12 -14.11
CA LEU A 159 1.80 -3.85 -14.81
C LEU A 159 0.67 -3.01 -14.19
N LEU A 160 -0.48 -3.62 -13.94
CA LEU A 160 -1.62 -2.99 -13.27
C LEU A 160 -1.21 -2.41 -11.91
N ALA A 161 -0.54 -3.19 -11.06
CA ALA A 161 -0.11 -2.78 -9.72
C ALA A 161 0.81 -1.56 -9.76
N TYR A 162 1.75 -1.51 -10.71
CA TYR A 162 2.60 -0.34 -10.90
C TYR A 162 1.79 0.90 -11.22
N HIS A 163 0.86 0.82 -12.16
CA HIS A 163 0.02 1.97 -12.55
C HIS A 163 -1.00 2.36 -11.48
N VAL A 164 -1.53 1.41 -10.72
CA VAL A 164 -2.34 1.70 -9.52
C VAL A 164 -1.51 2.50 -8.52
N SER A 165 -0.27 2.10 -8.23
CA SER A 165 0.62 2.85 -7.33
C SER A 165 0.84 4.27 -7.83
N GLN A 166 1.13 4.46 -9.12
CA GLN A 166 1.31 5.80 -9.72
C GLN A 166 0.03 6.65 -9.65
N ALA A 167 -1.12 6.08 -9.99
CA ALA A 167 -2.40 6.78 -9.89
C ALA A 167 -2.70 7.24 -8.45
N LEU A 168 -2.44 6.39 -7.46
CA LEU A 168 -2.63 6.75 -6.05
C LEU A 168 -1.68 7.85 -5.57
N GLU A 169 -0.47 7.96 -6.14
CA GLU A 169 0.49 9.01 -5.83
C GLU A 169 0.06 10.39 -6.36
N THR A 170 -0.67 10.44 -7.45
CA THR A 170 -1.18 11.69 -8.03
C THR A 170 -2.43 12.21 -7.32
N LEU A 171 -3.16 11.32 -6.65
CA LEU A 171 -4.37 11.68 -5.92
C LEU A 171 -4.03 12.37 -4.58
N PRO A 172 -4.92 13.26 -4.08
CA PRO A 172 -4.77 13.81 -2.75
C PRO A 172 -4.55 12.69 -1.72
N PRO A 173 -3.63 12.86 -0.78
CA PRO A 173 -3.44 11.88 0.29
C PRO A 173 -4.78 11.63 0.98
N VAL A 174 -5.04 10.38 1.38
CA VAL A 174 -6.17 10.09 2.27
C VAL A 174 -5.94 10.97 3.49
N PRO A 175 -6.89 11.83 3.87
CA PRO A 175 -6.78 12.50 5.14
C PRO A 175 -6.55 11.42 6.19
N ALA A 176 -5.44 11.48 6.91
CA ALA A 176 -5.23 10.59 8.05
C ALA A 176 -6.48 10.74 8.93
N SER A 177 -7.28 9.70 9.00
CA SER A 177 -8.54 9.70 9.76
C SER A 177 -8.15 9.84 11.22
N GLY A 178 -8.32 11.06 11.79
CA GLY A 178 -8.05 11.28 13.21
C GLY A 178 -7.06 12.41 13.49
N ALA A 179 -6.78 12.63 14.77
CA ALA A 179 -5.96 13.69 15.34
C ALA A 179 -4.49 13.74 14.88
N ASN A 180 -4.07 12.84 13.98
CA ASN A 180 -2.68 12.64 13.55
C ASN A 180 -2.33 13.31 12.21
N ALA A 181 -3.27 13.96 11.51
CA ALA A 181 -2.96 14.67 10.28
C ALA A 181 -2.06 15.90 10.55
N LEU A 182 -0.95 16.01 9.80
CA LEU A 182 -0.15 17.22 9.83
C LEU A 182 -0.91 18.37 9.16
N THR A 183 -0.84 19.54 9.74
CA THR A 183 -1.30 20.78 9.08
C THR A 183 -0.34 21.16 7.96
N VAL A 184 -0.78 21.98 7.01
CA VAL A 184 0.08 22.53 5.94
C VAL A 184 1.36 23.10 6.53
N ARG A 185 1.25 23.89 7.62
CA ARG A 185 2.39 24.52 8.27
C ARG A 185 3.35 23.54 8.93
N GLU A 186 2.84 22.48 9.53
CA GLU A 186 3.67 21.39 10.07
C GLU A 186 4.38 20.62 8.96
N THR A 187 3.73 20.42 7.82
CA THR A 187 4.36 19.79 6.65
C THR A 187 5.48 20.66 6.09
N ASP A 188 5.27 21.98 5.96
CA ASP A 188 6.30 22.93 5.52
C ASP A 188 7.54 22.90 6.44
N VAL A 189 7.31 22.96 7.76
CA VAL A 189 8.38 22.89 8.76
C VAL A 189 9.15 21.59 8.62
N LEU A 190 8.44 20.45 8.53
CA LEU A 190 9.09 19.15 8.43
C LEU A 190 9.86 18.97 7.13
N ALA A 191 9.38 19.54 6.01
CA ALA A 191 10.05 19.50 4.72
C ALA A 191 11.42 20.22 4.77
N TRP A 192 11.48 21.37 5.39
CA TRP A 192 12.74 22.10 5.55
C TRP A 192 13.72 21.39 6.49
N ILE A 193 13.23 20.81 7.59
CA ILE A 193 14.05 19.96 8.47
C ILE A 193 14.58 18.74 7.72
N ALA A 194 13.76 18.09 6.92
CA ALA A 194 14.14 16.93 6.10
C ALA A 194 15.21 17.30 5.05
N SER A 195 15.17 18.56 4.56
CA SER A 195 16.19 19.14 3.67
C SER A 195 17.47 19.57 4.39
N GLY A 196 17.61 19.26 5.69
CA GLY A 196 18.81 19.55 6.49
C GLY A 196 18.89 20.97 7.04
N LYS A 197 17.80 21.75 7.01
CA LYS A 197 17.77 23.10 7.59
C LYS A 197 17.67 23.04 9.11
N THR A 198 18.36 23.95 9.79
CA THR A 198 18.25 24.14 11.24
C THR A 198 16.92 24.81 11.60
N THR A 199 16.50 24.72 12.86
CA THR A 199 15.30 25.42 13.37
C THR A 199 15.36 26.91 13.09
N ARG A 200 16.55 27.52 13.21
CA ARG A 200 16.79 28.92 12.91
C ARG A 200 16.60 29.25 11.43
N ASP A 201 17.14 28.39 10.53
CA ASP A 201 16.97 28.59 9.08
C ASP A 201 15.51 28.49 8.69
N VAL A 202 14.79 27.47 9.24
CA VAL A 202 13.35 27.28 9.00
C VAL A 202 12.56 28.49 9.50
N ALA A 203 12.89 29.04 10.66
CA ALA A 203 12.25 30.23 11.19
C ALA A 203 12.42 31.45 10.23
N ALA A 204 13.64 31.66 9.72
CA ALA A 204 13.93 32.70 8.74
C ALA A 204 13.20 32.51 7.41
N ILE A 205 13.20 31.27 6.87
CA ILE A 205 12.54 30.91 5.59
C ILE A 205 11.02 31.11 5.69
N LEU A 206 10.42 30.68 6.80
CA LEU A 206 8.98 30.71 6.97
C LEU A 206 8.43 31.99 7.59
N GLY A 207 9.29 32.94 7.97
CA GLY A 207 8.91 34.24 8.56
C GLY A 207 8.25 34.08 9.95
N ILE A 208 8.69 33.12 10.76
CA ILE A 208 8.17 32.86 12.12
C ILE A 208 9.32 32.80 13.13
N SER A 209 9.01 32.78 14.43
CA SER A 209 10.04 32.65 15.46
C SER A 209 10.59 31.20 15.55
N GLU A 210 11.83 31.04 16.01
CA GLU A 210 12.41 29.72 16.32
C GLU A 210 11.56 28.95 17.35
N HIS A 211 10.97 29.66 18.31
CA HIS A 211 10.05 29.10 19.28
C HIS A 211 8.82 28.47 18.58
N THR A 212 8.22 29.17 17.61
CA THR A 212 7.08 28.68 16.82
C THR A 212 7.45 27.45 16.02
N VAL A 213 8.63 27.39 15.41
CA VAL A 213 9.13 26.21 14.74
C VAL A 213 9.27 25.04 15.73
N GLY A 214 9.79 25.30 16.93
CA GLY A 214 9.89 24.32 18.01
C GLY A 214 8.54 23.72 18.41
N GLU A 215 7.50 24.56 18.54
CA GLU A 215 6.13 24.08 18.84
C GLU A 215 5.54 23.25 17.69
N HIS A 216 5.77 23.64 16.42
CA HIS A 216 5.39 22.80 15.28
C HIS A 216 6.08 21.43 15.34
N LEU A 217 7.38 21.37 15.57
CA LEU A 217 8.13 20.11 15.68
C LEU A 217 7.65 19.24 16.84
N LYS A 218 7.27 19.82 17.96
CA LYS A 218 6.67 19.10 19.09
C LYS A 218 5.31 18.49 18.71
N ASN A 219 4.46 19.28 18.03
CA ASN A 219 3.16 18.81 17.55
C ASN A 219 3.31 17.71 16.50
N ILE A 220 4.26 17.83 15.56
CA ILE A 220 4.59 16.81 14.57
C ILE A 220 4.97 15.49 15.26
N ARG A 221 5.90 15.54 16.24
CA ARG A 221 6.29 14.33 16.99
C ARG A 221 5.10 13.68 17.69
N ARG A 222 4.25 14.46 18.33
CA ARG A 222 3.04 13.97 18.98
C ARG A 222 2.08 13.32 17.98
N LYS A 223 1.83 13.97 16.83
CA LYS A 223 0.92 13.49 15.79
C LYS A 223 1.43 12.22 15.10
N LEU A 224 2.74 12.14 14.85
CA LEU A 224 3.35 10.99 14.17
C LEU A 224 3.79 9.86 15.12
N GLY A 225 3.65 10.05 16.43
CA GLY A 225 4.09 9.07 17.43
C GLY A 225 5.61 8.88 17.43
N THR A 226 6.39 9.96 17.25
CA THR A 226 7.84 9.89 17.05
C THR A 226 8.60 10.59 18.17
N SER A 227 9.88 10.20 18.39
CA SER A 227 10.70 10.70 19.48
C SER A 227 11.63 11.87 19.09
N ASN A 228 11.97 12.02 17.81
CA ASN A 228 12.88 13.06 17.30
C ASN A 228 12.55 13.44 15.86
N ASN A 229 13.20 14.48 15.35
CA ASN A 229 12.92 15.02 14.02
C ASN A 229 13.28 14.04 12.89
N THR A 230 14.38 13.31 13.02
CA THR A 230 14.78 12.28 12.04
C THR A 230 13.72 11.19 11.96
N HIS A 231 13.25 10.70 13.10
CA HIS A 231 12.17 9.72 13.15
C HIS A 231 10.88 10.29 12.55
N SER A 232 10.54 11.56 12.83
CA SER A 232 9.38 12.24 12.24
C SER A 232 9.49 12.35 10.72
N THR A 233 10.66 12.69 10.20
CA THR A 233 10.93 12.78 8.76
C THR A 233 10.73 11.41 8.09
N VAL A 234 11.37 10.36 8.63
CA VAL A 234 11.23 9.00 8.09
C VAL A 234 9.77 8.56 8.12
N ARG A 235 9.07 8.81 9.23
CA ARG A 235 7.66 8.43 9.38
C ARG A 235 6.75 9.19 8.42
N ALA A 236 6.99 10.49 8.22
CA ALA A 236 6.21 11.30 7.27
C ALA A 236 6.43 10.88 5.81
N LEU A 237 7.67 10.53 5.42
CA LEU A 237 7.98 9.96 4.11
C LEU A 237 7.26 8.61 3.91
N GLN A 238 7.27 7.75 4.92
CA GLN A 238 6.58 6.46 4.89
C GLN A 238 5.07 6.60 4.71
N LEU A 239 4.47 7.58 5.37
CA LEU A 239 3.04 7.89 5.29
C LEU A 239 2.67 8.71 4.03
N GLY A 240 3.64 9.06 3.18
CA GLY A 240 3.40 9.92 2.01
C GLY A 240 2.98 11.35 2.37
N LEU A 241 3.15 11.76 3.63
CA LEU A 241 2.86 13.12 4.11
C LEU A 241 3.96 14.11 3.73
N LEU A 242 5.13 13.61 3.37
CA LEU A 242 6.29 14.37 2.92
C LEU A 242 6.84 13.72 1.65
N ARG A 243 7.21 14.57 0.68
CA ARG A 243 7.95 14.17 -0.54
C ARG A 243 9.22 15.01 -0.61
N LEU A 244 10.36 14.40 -0.89
CA LEU A 244 11.65 15.06 -1.06
C LEU A 244 12.06 15.05 -2.52
#